data_055116889a372e02a6d9ea4f03026631
#
_entry.id   055116889a372e02a6d9ea4f03026631
#
_cell.length_a   1.000
_cell.length_b   1.000
_cell.length_c   1.000
_cell.angle_alpha   90.00
_cell.angle_beta   90.00
_cell.angle_gamma   90.00
#
_symmetry.space_group_name_H-M   'P 1'
#
loop_
_entity.id
_entity.type
_entity.pdbx_description
1 polymer ?
#
loop_
_entity_poly.entity_id
_entity_poly.type
_entity_poly.pdbx_seq_one_letter_code
_entity_poly.pdbx_strand_id
1 'polypeptide(L)'
;MITKGSSWPCGLIVLLSATLYCGGSSQPTTPPTEYVLTWSDEFTGTNGSLPDSSKWVMETGGNGWGNDELETYTNRTQNAHVQGGNLVITASKEKYTGADGIAREYTSARLKTVGLFEQKYGRFEARIKIPQGQGMWPAFWMLGNNIVKAGWPACGEIDVMENIGKEAAIAHGSMHGPGYSGDKGLTGSYSLPSGKFADDFHIFAVEWEAPAVRFYVDGNLYETRTPADLPAGQAWVFDHPFFILLNVAVGGGWPGNPDNTTIFPQTMLVDYVRVYGKK
;
A
#
# COMPACT_ATOMS: atom_id res chain seq x y z
N MET A 1 9.82 70.99 -51.50
CA MET A 1 10.77 69.90 -51.22
C MET A 1 10.38 69.27 -49.91
N ILE A 2 9.75 68.14 -49.97
CA ILE A 2 9.13 67.47 -48.82
C ILE A 2 9.75 66.08 -48.80
N THR A 3 10.47 65.76 -47.77
CA THR A 3 11.01 64.41 -47.50
C THR A 3 10.07 63.59 -46.66
N LYS A 4 9.70 62.45 -47.16
CA LYS A 4 8.83 61.45 -46.46
C LYS A 4 9.64 60.68 -45.42
N GLY A 5 9.16 60.70 -44.18
CA GLY A 5 9.64 59.80 -43.13
C GLY A 5 8.80 58.51 -43.11
N SER A 6 9.45 57.38 -43.21
CA SER A 6 8.85 56.06 -43.11
C SER A 6 8.87 55.59 -41.66
N SER A 7 7.68 55.34 -41.08
CA SER A 7 7.49 54.72 -39.77
C SER A 7 7.44 53.21 -39.92
N TRP A 8 8.25 52.51 -39.17
CA TRP A 8 8.21 51.03 -39.04
C TRP A 8 7.36 50.68 -37.80
N PRO A 9 6.49 49.68 -37.86
CA PRO A 9 5.76 49.23 -36.68
C PRO A 9 6.65 48.31 -35.84
N CYS A 10 6.69 48.57 -34.55
CA CYS A 10 7.33 47.76 -33.52
C CYS A 10 6.50 46.48 -33.30
N GLY A 11 6.98 45.33 -33.77
CA GLY A 11 6.35 44.04 -33.53
C GLY A 11 6.60 43.58 -32.09
N LEU A 12 5.55 43.44 -31.34
CA LEU A 12 5.56 42.90 -29.99
C LEU A 12 5.78 41.37 -30.08
N ILE A 13 6.97 40.87 -29.76
CA ILE A 13 7.21 39.42 -29.63
C ILE A 13 6.73 39.00 -28.25
N VAL A 14 5.58 38.30 -28.23
CA VAL A 14 5.09 37.59 -27.03
C VAL A 14 5.85 36.28 -26.92
N LEU A 15 6.84 36.24 -26.04
CA LEU A 15 7.48 34.98 -25.61
C LEU A 15 6.51 34.18 -24.75
N LEU A 16 5.84 33.17 -25.32
CA LEU A 16 5.16 32.13 -24.56
C LEU A 16 6.25 31.28 -23.89
N SER A 17 6.45 31.49 -22.60
CA SER A 17 7.19 30.54 -21.76
C SER A 17 6.30 29.31 -21.50
N ALA A 18 6.51 28.25 -22.26
CA ALA A 18 5.97 26.94 -21.96
C ALA A 18 6.69 26.41 -20.72
N THR A 19 6.06 26.49 -19.56
CA THR A 19 6.48 25.74 -18.38
C THR A 19 6.19 24.26 -18.64
N LEU A 20 7.23 23.49 -18.99
CA LEU A 20 7.19 22.05 -18.95
C LEU A 20 6.95 21.63 -17.49
N TYR A 21 5.73 21.20 -17.21
CA TYR A 21 5.41 20.49 -15.98
C TYR A 21 6.01 19.08 -16.14
N CYS A 22 7.22 18.85 -15.66
CA CYS A 22 7.74 17.51 -15.45
C CYS A 22 6.92 16.90 -14.34
N GLY A 23 5.92 16.09 -14.72
CA GLY A 23 5.30 15.12 -13.82
C GLY A 23 6.42 14.18 -13.37
N GLY A 24 6.85 14.32 -12.11
CA GLY A 24 7.87 13.45 -11.54
C GLY A 24 7.26 12.05 -11.33
N SER A 25 7.44 11.16 -12.31
CA SER A 25 7.27 9.72 -12.03
C SER A 25 8.29 9.36 -10.96
N SER A 26 7.83 8.79 -9.83
CA SER A 26 8.74 8.29 -8.79
C SER A 26 9.65 7.24 -9.42
N GLN A 27 10.91 7.62 -9.67
CA GLN A 27 11.92 6.69 -10.19
C GLN A 27 12.20 5.64 -9.12
N PRO A 28 12.40 4.36 -9.50
CA PRO A 28 12.78 3.33 -8.55
C PRO A 28 14.01 3.80 -7.77
N THR A 29 13.87 3.96 -6.45
CA THR A 29 15.01 4.28 -5.61
C THR A 29 15.88 3.03 -5.53
N THR A 30 17.16 3.13 -5.88
CA THR A 30 18.10 2.03 -5.69
C THR A 30 18.27 1.81 -4.19
N PRO A 31 18.03 0.59 -3.67
CA PRO A 31 18.27 0.31 -2.25
C PRO A 31 19.72 0.64 -1.88
N PRO A 32 20.00 1.01 -0.62
CA PRO A 32 21.35 1.21 -0.14
C PRO A 32 22.26 0.03 -0.49
N THR A 33 23.52 0.28 -0.79
CA THR A 33 24.51 -0.75 -1.24
C THR A 33 24.71 -1.91 -0.28
N GLU A 34 24.24 -1.80 0.95
CA GLU A 34 24.29 -2.82 1.99
C GLU A 34 23.18 -3.89 1.89
N TYR A 35 22.21 -3.72 0.97
CA TYR A 35 21.09 -4.64 0.79
C TYR A 35 21.26 -5.52 -0.45
N VAL A 36 20.82 -6.79 -0.35
CA VAL A 36 20.77 -7.78 -1.43
C VAL A 36 19.35 -8.28 -1.58
N LEU A 37 18.82 -8.32 -2.80
CA LEU A 37 17.50 -8.87 -3.10
C LEU A 37 17.45 -10.35 -2.68
N THR A 38 16.49 -10.69 -1.82
CA THR A 38 16.25 -12.05 -1.31
C THR A 38 15.00 -12.68 -1.88
N TRP A 39 13.99 -11.86 -2.18
CA TRP A 39 12.73 -12.29 -2.77
C TRP A 39 12.08 -11.14 -3.53
N SER A 40 11.36 -11.47 -4.61
CA SER A 40 10.50 -10.49 -5.28
C SER A 40 9.34 -11.15 -6.02
N ASP A 41 8.32 -10.34 -6.28
CA ASP A 41 7.35 -10.55 -7.34
C ASP A 41 7.22 -9.28 -8.17
N GLU A 42 7.54 -9.41 -9.46
CA GLU A 42 7.47 -8.34 -10.46
C GLU A 42 6.19 -8.45 -11.31
N PHE A 43 5.29 -9.33 -10.94
CA PHE A 43 3.98 -9.58 -11.57
C PHE A 43 4.03 -9.71 -13.10
N THR A 44 5.06 -10.38 -13.62
CA THR A 44 5.29 -10.56 -15.07
C THR A 44 4.50 -11.72 -15.67
N GLY A 45 3.51 -12.25 -14.97
CA GLY A 45 2.65 -13.32 -15.44
C GLY A 45 1.77 -12.94 -16.63
N THR A 46 1.05 -13.92 -17.18
CA THR A 46 0.12 -13.70 -18.30
C THR A 46 -1.01 -12.78 -17.89
N ASN A 47 -1.35 -11.81 -18.75
CA ASN A 47 -2.49 -10.92 -18.52
C ASN A 47 -3.80 -11.70 -18.28
N GLY A 48 -4.52 -11.34 -17.23
CA GLY A 48 -5.75 -11.99 -16.80
C GLY A 48 -5.54 -13.25 -15.94
N SER A 49 -4.29 -13.71 -15.72
CA SER A 49 -4.02 -14.83 -14.83
C SER A 49 -4.15 -14.44 -13.35
N LEU A 50 -4.44 -15.41 -12.50
CA LEU A 50 -4.28 -15.23 -11.06
C LEU A 50 -2.80 -14.97 -10.71
N PRO A 51 -2.52 -14.32 -9.56
CA PRO A 51 -1.17 -14.21 -9.01
C PRO A 51 -0.51 -15.59 -8.86
N ASP A 52 0.81 -15.62 -8.93
CA ASP A 52 1.60 -16.84 -8.83
C ASP A 52 1.35 -17.54 -7.47
N SER A 53 0.72 -18.72 -7.51
CA SER A 53 0.39 -19.51 -6.32
C SER A 53 1.61 -20.10 -5.60
N SER A 54 2.80 -20.04 -6.19
CA SER A 54 4.04 -20.36 -5.50
C SER A 54 4.56 -19.21 -4.61
N LYS A 55 3.98 -18.01 -4.77
CA LYS A 55 4.33 -16.80 -4.01
C LYS A 55 3.19 -16.30 -3.13
N TRP A 56 1.94 -16.49 -3.57
CA TRP A 56 0.77 -15.91 -2.93
C TRP A 56 -0.34 -16.92 -2.64
N VAL A 57 -0.85 -16.86 -1.41
CA VAL A 57 -2.10 -17.51 -0.99
C VAL A 57 -3.20 -16.45 -1.00
N MET A 58 -4.29 -16.70 -1.71
CA MET A 58 -5.48 -15.84 -1.69
C MET A 58 -6.41 -16.24 -0.55
N GLU A 59 -6.71 -15.32 0.35
CA GLU A 59 -7.66 -15.54 1.42
C GLU A 59 -9.09 -15.36 0.92
N THR A 60 -10.02 -16.09 1.52
CA THR A 60 -11.46 -15.99 1.21
C THR A 60 -12.27 -15.87 2.48
N GLY A 61 -13.35 -15.10 2.41
CA GLY A 61 -14.27 -14.91 3.54
C GLY A 61 -14.75 -13.47 3.67
N GLY A 62 -15.71 -13.26 4.55
CA GLY A 62 -16.38 -11.97 4.70
C GLY A 62 -16.94 -11.78 6.11
N ASN A 63 -16.21 -12.16 7.14
CA ASN A 63 -16.64 -12.07 8.54
C ASN A 63 -16.23 -10.73 9.21
N GLY A 64 -15.98 -9.67 8.41
CA GLY A 64 -15.57 -8.35 8.90
C GLY A 64 -14.09 -8.26 9.27
N TRP A 65 -13.33 -9.35 9.18
CA TRP A 65 -11.87 -9.44 9.35
C TRP A 65 -11.30 -8.76 10.61
N GLY A 66 -12.15 -8.60 11.65
CA GLY A 66 -11.81 -7.97 12.91
C GLY A 66 -11.95 -6.44 12.93
N ASN A 67 -12.35 -5.82 11.80
CA ASN A 67 -12.41 -4.37 11.62
C ASN A 67 -13.79 -3.88 11.13
N ASP A 68 -14.83 -4.73 11.15
CA ASP A 68 -16.17 -4.46 10.57
C ASP A 68 -16.14 -4.17 9.07
N GLU A 69 -15.19 -4.80 8.34
CA GLU A 69 -15.07 -4.70 6.89
C GLU A 69 -16.30 -5.29 6.20
N LEU A 70 -16.72 -4.69 5.07
CA LEU A 70 -17.99 -5.00 4.40
C LEU A 70 -17.87 -6.00 3.26
N GLU A 71 -16.65 -6.22 2.72
CA GLU A 71 -16.45 -7.08 1.58
C GLU A 71 -16.36 -8.55 1.93
N THR A 72 -16.53 -9.38 0.91
CA THR A 72 -16.05 -10.75 0.88
C THR A 72 -14.77 -10.78 0.07
N TYR A 73 -13.65 -11.18 0.65
CA TYR A 73 -12.46 -11.51 -0.11
C TYR A 73 -12.67 -12.81 -0.88
N THR A 74 -12.26 -12.80 -2.13
CA THR A 74 -12.43 -13.92 -3.06
C THR A 74 -11.11 -14.27 -3.74
N ASN A 75 -11.03 -15.48 -4.28
CA ASN A 75 -9.91 -15.95 -5.10
C ASN A 75 -10.22 -15.91 -6.60
N ARG A 76 -11.09 -15.00 -7.03
CA ARG A 76 -11.51 -14.84 -8.43
C ARG A 76 -10.60 -13.87 -9.16
N THR A 77 -10.41 -14.08 -10.47
CA THR A 77 -9.68 -13.15 -11.34
C THR A 77 -10.33 -11.77 -11.44
N GLN A 78 -11.64 -11.65 -11.14
CA GLN A 78 -12.33 -10.37 -11.04
C GLN A 78 -11.80 -9.50 -9.90
N ASN A 79 -11.32 -10.12 -8.81
CA ASN A 79 -10.84 -9.39 -7.64
C ASN A 79 -9.32 -9.34 -7.54
N ALA A 80 -8.58 -10.33 -8.12
CA ALA A 80 -7.13 -10.23 -8.24
C ALA A 80 -6.63 -10.93 -9.49
N HIS A 81 -5.86 -10.21 -10.30
CA HIS A 81 -5.22 -10.77 -11.51
C HIS A 81 -3.96 -9.98 -11.87
N VAL A 82 -3.13 -10.61 -12.70
CA VAL A 82 -1.97 -9.94 -13.32
C VAL A 82 -2.42 -9.23 -14.60
N GLN A 83 -2.04 -7.98 -14.78
CA GLN A 83 -2.34 -7.22 -15.98
C GLN A 83 -1.28 -6.14 -16.23
N GLY A 84 -0.68 -6.17 -17.43
CA GLY A 84 0.28 -5.14 -17.86
C GLY A 84 1.51 -5.02 -16.95
N GLY A 85 1.97 -6.15 -16.39
CA GLY A 85 3.10 -6.16 -15.45
C GLY A 85 2.76 -5.68 -14.03
N ASN A 86 1.47 -5.68 -13.67
CA ASN A 86 1.03 -5.33 -12.32
C ASN A 86 0.13 -6.42 -11.74
N LEU A 87 0.14 -6.59 -10.43
CA LEU A 87 -0.99 -7.18 -9.73
C LEU A 87 -2.09 -6.12 -9.63
N VAL A 88 -3.29 -6.48 -10.06
CA VAL A 88 -4.50 -5.66 -9.95
C VAL A 88 -5.38 -6.26 -8.88
N ILE A 89 -5.59 -5.55 -7.76
CA ILE A 89 -6.58 -5.90 -6.75
C ILE A 89 -7.78 -4.99 -6.93
N THR A 90 -8.96 -5.58 -7.16
CA THR A 90 -10.19 -4.87 -7.48
C THR A 90 -11.23 -5.03 -6.38
N ALA A 91 -11.60 -3.92 -5.76
CA ALA A 91 -12.79 -3.81 -4.91
C ALA A 91 -14.00 -3.46 -5.79
N SER A 92 -15.03 -4.31 -5.74
CA SER A 92 -16.24 -4.17 -6.56
C SER A 92 -17.48 -4.06 -5.67
N LYS A 93 -18.44 -3.26 -6.11
CA LYS A 93 -19.79 -3.26 -5.54
C LYS A 93 -20.63 -4.26 -6.32
N GLU A 94 -20.74 -5.45 -5.78
CA GLU A 94 -21.53 -6.54 -6.35
C GLU A 94 -22.10 -7.40 -5.22
N LYS A 95 -23.31 -7.93 -5.41
CA LYS A 95 -23.88 -8.89 -4.46
C LYS A 95 -23.22 -10.25 -4.65
N TYR A 96 -22.54 -10.72 -3.62
CA TYR A 96 -21.82 -11.98 -3.64
C TYR A 96 -22.15 -12.80 -2.38
N THR A 97 -22.44 -14.08 -2.57
CA THR A 97 -22.64 -15.03 -1.45
C THR A 97 -21.35 -15.80 -1.24
N GLY A 98 -20.71 -15.60 -0.10
CA GLY A 98 -19.49 -16.28 0.28
C GLY A 98 -19.71 -17.76 0.63
N ALA A 99 -18.64 -18.48 0.95
CA ALA A 99 -18.70 -19.87 1.39
C ALA A 99 -19.45 -20.08 2.73
N ASP A 100 -19.59 -19.00 3.50
CA ASP A 100 -20.39 -18.94 4.74
C ASP A 100 -21.90 -18.84 4.48
N GLY A 101 -22.35 -18.79 3.23
CA GLY A 101 -23.75 -18.65 2.83
C GLY A 101 -24.32 -17.25 3.02
N ILE A 102 -23.51 -16.26 3.42
CA ILE A 102 -23.94 -14.89 3.68
C ILE A 102 -23.70 -14.02 2.44
N ALA A 103 -24.76 -13.36 1.98
CA ALA A 103 -24.65 -12.39 0.88
C ALA A 103 -24.14 -11.05 1.42
N ARG A 104 -23.13 -10.50 0.74
CA ARG A 104 -22.56 -9.17 0.99
C ARG A 104 -22.58 -8.34 -0.30
N GLU A 105 -22.48 -7.04 -0.17
CA GLU A 105 -22.62 -6.09 -1.30
C GLU A 105 -21.28 -5.68 -1.91
N TYR A 106 -20.17 -6.18 -1.39
CA TYR A 106 -18.84 -5.86 -1.90
C TYR A 106 -17.97 -7.12 -1.97
N THR A 107 -17.07 -7.13 -2.96
CA THR A 107 -16.02 -8.13 -3.08
C THR A 107 -14.69 -7.45 -3.26
N SER A 108 -13.62 -8.12 -2.83
CA SER A 108 -12.24 -7.67 -3.01
C SER A 108 -11.28 -8.86 -2.96
N ALA A 109 -9.97 -8.61 -2.85
CA ALA A 109 -8.99 -9.66 -2.65
C ALA A 109 -8.01 -9.30 -1.52
N ARG A 110 -7.55 -10.35 -0.83
CA ARG A 110 -6.51 -10.34 0.17
C ARG A 110 -5.54 -11.48 -0.10
N LEU A 111 -4.28 -11.14 -0.27
CA LEU A 111 -3.20 -12.06 -0.61
C LEU A 111 -2.18 -12.07 0.51
N LYS A 112 -1.53 -13.22 0.73
CA LYS A 112 -0.44 -13.35 1.71
C LYS A 112 0.63 -14.33 1.26
N THR A 113 1.84 -14.16 1.78
CA THR A 113 2.98 -15.06 1.48
C THR A 113 3.17 -16.15 2.54
N VAL A 114 2.23 -16.32 3.50
CA VAL A 114 2.35 -17.28 4.60
C VAL A 114 2.65 -18.70 4.11
N GLY A 115 3.68 -19.34 4.68
CA GLY A 115 4.12 -20.69 4.29
C GLY A 115 4.85 -20.77 2.95
N LEU A 116 4.97 -19.67 2.22
CA LEU A 116 5.66 -19.59 0.92
C LEU A 116 6.91 -18.71 1.02
N PHE A 117 6.80 -17.56 1.67
CA PHE A 117 7.91 -16.67 1.95
C PHE A 117 7.68 -15.91 3.26
N GLU A 118 8.72 -15.86 4.07
CA GLU A 118 8.80 -15.07 5.29
C GLU A 118 10.26 -14.69 5.55
N GLN A 119 10.49 -13.52 6.13
CA GLN A 119 11.83 -13.06 6.44
C GLN A 119 11.83 -12.27 7.75
N LYS A 120 12.91 -12.42 8.51
CA LYS A 120 13.23 -11.58 9.66
C LYS A 120 14.24 -10.53 9.23
N TYR A 121 13.93 -9.27 9.48
CA TYR A 121 14.78 -8.12 9.16
C TYR A 121 15.03 -7.92 7.66
N GLY A 122 15.45 -6.73 7.31
CA GLY A 122 15.73 -6.32 5.95
C GLY A 122 14.91 -5.13 5.51
N ARG A 123 14.88 -4.89 4.21
CA ARG A 123 14.04 -3.87 3.58
C ARG A 123 12.91 -4.57 2.83
N PHE A 124 11.69 -4.20 3.15
CA PHE A 124 10.48 -4.64 2.45
C PHE A 124 9.91 -3.42 1.72
N GLU A 125 9.70 -3.52 0.42
CA GLU A 125 9.15 -2.43 -0.37
C GLU A 125 8.17 -2.92 -1.42
N ALA A 126 7.19 -2.08 -1.72
CA ALA A 126 6.28 -2.27 -2.83
C ALA A 126 6.05 -0.93 -3.55
N ARG A 127 5.94 -0.99 -4.89
CA ARG A 127 5.55 0.15 -5.71
C ARG A 127 4.07 0.01 -6.05
N ILE A 128 3.26 0.90 -5.50
CA ILE A 128 1.80 0.76 -5.48
C ILE A 128 1.14 2.07 -5.92
N LYS A 129 0.11 1.95 -6.77
CA LYS A 129 -0.90 2.97 -6.99
C LYS A 129 -2.18 2.55 -6.29
N ILE A 130 -2.60 3.31 -5.29
CA ILE A 130 -3.74 2.94 -4.44
C ILE A 130 -5.09 3.35 -5.05
N PRO A 131 -6.23 2.73 -4.63
CA PRO A 131 -7.56 3.19 -4.95
C PRO A 131 -7.89 4.52 -4.25
N GLN A 132 -9.01 5.14 -4.62
CA GLN A 132 -9.52 6.35 -3.97
C GLN A 132 -11.02 6.22 -3.64
N GLY A 133 -11.50 7.09 -2.76
CA GLY A 133 -12.91 7.22 -2.43
C GLY A 133 -13.22 6.80 -1.00
N GLN A 134 -14.24 7.44 -0.43
CA GLN A 134 -14.69 7.16 0.93
C GLN A 134 -14.93 5.66 1.15
N GLY A 135 -14.42 5.11 2.25
CA GLY A 135 -14.56 3.70 2.61
C GLY A 135 -13.57 2.74 1.94
N MET A 136 -12.63 3.22 1.11
CA MET A 136 -11.53 2.40 0.61
C MET A 136 -10.41 2.34 1.66
N TRP A 137 -9.85 1.12 1.84
CA TRP A 137 -8.76 0.88 2.78
C TRP A 137 -7.75 -0.10 2.17
N PRO A 138 -6.87 0.38 1.30
CA PRO A 138 -5.75 -0.39 0.78
C PRO A 138 -4.67 -0.56 1.85
N ALA A 139 -4.01 -1.74 1.86
CA ALA A 139 -2.90 -2.02 2.75
C ALA A 139 -1.81 -2.89 2.10
N PHE A 140 -0.57 -2.55 2.44
CA PHE A 140 0.63 -3.37 2.31
C PHE A 140 1.25 -3.51 3.69
N TRP A 141 1.25 -4.72 4.23
CA TRP A 141 1.53 -4.96 5.64
C TRP A 141 2.11 -6.35 5.89
N MET A 142 2.49 -6.64 7.12
CA MET A 142 3.15 -7.88 7.50
C MET A 142 2.66 -8.36 8.86
N LEU A 143 2.57 -9.69 9.03
CA LEU A 143 2.26 -10.36 10.29
C LEU A 143 3.35 -11.36 10.67
N GLY A 144 3.58 -11.50 11.97
CA GLY A 144 4.51 -12.50 12.50
C GLY A 144 4.09 -13.92 12.17
N ASN A 145 5.06 -14.75 11.73
CA ASN A 145 4.81 -16.12 11.28
C ASN A 145 4.32 -17.06 12.40
N ASN A 146 4.47 -16.65 13.65
CA ASN A 146 4.02 -17.37 14.83
C ASN A 146 2.53 -17.11 15.18
N ILE A 147 1.76 -16.42 14.30
CA ILE A 147 0.38 -15.99 14.55
C ILE A 147 -0.55 -17.13 15.00
N VAL A 148 -0.38 -18.34 14.46
CA VAL A 148 -1.20 -19.49 14.84
C VAL A 148 -1.00 -19.87 16.31
N LYS A 149 0.22 -19.68 16.84
CA LYS A 149 0.58 -20.00 18.22
C LYS A 149 0.37 -18.84 19.18
N ALA A 150 0.83 -17.64 18.78
CA ALA A 150 0.83 -16.46 19.63
C ALA A 150 -0.52 -15.73 19.61
N GLY A 151 -1.24 -15.79 18.49
CA GLY A 151 -2.42 -14.96 18.23
C GLY A 151 -2.05 -13.50 17.98
N TRP A 152 -3.00 -12.74 17.42
CA TRP A 152 -2.89 -11.29 17.32
C TRP A 152 -3.33 -10.63 18.64
N PRO A 153 -2.68 -9.55 19.13
CA PRO A 153 -1.55 -8.85 18.52
C PRO A 153 -0.17 -9.37 18.97
N ALA A 154 -0.08 -10.49 19.69
CA ALA A 154 1.17 -11.00 20.24
C ALA A 154 2.15 -11.52 19.16
N CYS A 155 1.65 -11.86 17.96
CA CYS A 155 2.51 -12.18 16.82
C CYS A 155 3.23 -10.95 16.22
N GLY A 156 2.83 -9.74 16.60
CA GLY A 156 3.31 -8.50 15.95
C GLY A 156 2.71 -8.27 14.57
N GLU A 157 2.55 -6.98 14.22
CA GLU A 157 2.09 -6.51 12.91
C GLU A 157 2.87 -5.26 12.54
N ILE A 158 3.29 -5.15 11.28
CA ILE A 158 3.95 -3.97 10.72
C ILE A 158 3.19 -3.57 9.46
N ASP A 159 2.52 -2.41 9.51
CA ASP A 159 1.76 -1.87 8.39
C ASP A 159 2.67 -0.91 7.63
N VAL A 160 3.26 -1.41 6.53
CA VAL A 160 4.21 -0.64 5.71
C VAL A 160 3.50 0.54 5.06
N MET A 161 2.27 0.32 4.63
CA MET A 161 1.39 1.35 4.06
C MET A 161 -0.06 1.00 4.33
N GLU A 162 -0.77 1.94 4.91
CA GLU A 162 -2.22 2.01 4.93
C GLU A 162 -2.69 3.37 4.42
N ASN A 163 -3.82 3.40 3.74
CA ASN A 163 -4.51 4.63 3.40
C ASN A 163 -6.01 4.45 3.62
N ILE A 164 -6.67 5.50 4.06
CA ILE A 164 -8.14 5.54 4.12
C ILE A 164 -8.64 6.58 3.13
N GLY A 165 -9.64 6.20 2.34
CA GLY A 165 -10.05 6.98 1.17
C GLY A 165 -10.50 8.42 1.44
N LYS A 166 -10.87 8.76 2.69
CA LYS A 166 -11.15 10.13 3.13
C LYS A 166 -9.89 10.98 3.31
N GLU A 167 -8.72 10.38 3.38
CA GLU A 167 -7.42 11.02 3.58
C GLU A 167 -6.49 10.76 2.38
N ALA A 168 -6.96 11.10 1.19
CA ALA A 168 -6.37 10.69 -0.09
C ALA A 168 -4.87 11.06 -0.29
N ALA A 169 -4.36 12.04 0.47
CA ALA A 169 -2.97 12.50 0.42
C ALA A 169 -2.12 12.00 1.61
N ILE A 170 -2.67 11.15 2.49
CA ILE A 170 -1.98 10.69 3.70
C ILE A 170 -1.79 9.17 3.63
N ALA A 171 -0.56 8.71 3.81
CA ALA A 171 -0.24 7.30 4.06
C ALA A 171 0.17 7.14 5.52
N HIS A 172 -0.25 6.04 6.11
CA HIS A 172 0.06 5.68 7.49
C HIS A 172 0.99 4.47 7.52
N GLY A 173 1.94 4.47 8.45
CA GLY A 173 2.71 3.31 8.83
C GLY A 173 2.45 3.00 10.30
N SER A 174 2.30 1.74 10.64
CA SER A 174 1.92 1.37 11.99
C SER A 174 2.66 0.13 12.49
N MET A 175 2.74 -0.01 13.80
CA MET A 175 3.20 -1.22 14.46
C MET A 175 2.23 -1.60 15.57
N HIS A 176 1.81 -2.87 15.60
CA HIS A 176 0.90 -3.39 16.60
C HIS A 176 1.51 -4.57 17.35
N GLY A 177 1.32 -4.56 18.67
CA GLY A 177 1.76 -5.60 19.59
C GLY A 177 0.96 -5.57 20.90
N PRO A 178 1.29 -6.42 21.88
CA PRO A 178 0.58 -6.49 23.15
C PRO A 178 0.56 -5.14 23.85
N GLY A 179 -0.65 -4.61 24.12
CA GLY A 179 -0.86 -3.33 24.80
C GLY A 179 -0.71 -2.08 23.95
N TYR A 180 -0.35 -2.24 22.65
CA TYR A 180 -0.27 -1.16 21.65
C TYR A 180 -0.80 -1.68 20.31
N SER A 181 -2.10 -1.89 20.19
CA SER A 181 -2.76 -2.44 19.01
C SER A 181 -4.11 -1.76 18.75
N GLY A 182 -4.64 -1.92 17.54
CA GLY A 182 -5.82 -1.20 17.09
C GLY A 182 -5.59 0.31 17.11
N ASP A 183 -6.50 1.07 17.67
CA ASP A 183 -6.41 2.54 17.84
C ASP A 183 -5.26 3.02 18.73
N LYS A 184 -4.59 2.11 19.44
CA LYS A 184 -3.40 2.37 20.25
C LYS A 184 -2.10 1.94 19.59
N GLY A 185 -2.13 1.55 18.33
CA GLY A 185 -0.94 1.22 17.54
C GLY A 185 0.07 2.38 17.52
N LEU A 186 1.35 2.03 17.37
CA LEU A 186 2.38 3.03 17.15
C LEU A 186 2.32 3.47 15.69
N THR A 187 1.65 4.58 15.42
CA THR A 187 1.36 5.05 14.06
C THR A 187 2.04 6.38 13.77
N GLY A 188 2.66 6.47 12.61
CA GLY A 188 3.11 7.70 11.98
C GLY A 188 2.42 7.92 10.63
N SER A 189 2.57 9.12 10.08
CA SER A 189 1.92 9.48 8.82
C SER A 189 2.83 10.28 7.92
N TYR A 190 2.70 10.04 6.61
CA TYR A 190 3.33 10.84 5.58
C TYR A 190 2.26 11.53 4.73
N SER A 191 2.38 12.85 4.59
CA SER A 191 1.50 13.64 3.73
C SER A 191 2.20 14.01 2.44
N LEU A 192 1.57 13.72 1.29
CA LEU A 192 2.06 14.22 0.01
C LEU A 192 2.08 15.75 0.02
N PRO A 193 3.12 16.40 -0.53
CA PRO A 193 3.16 17.85 -0.67
C PRO A 193 2.05 18.41 -1.57
N SER A 194 1.55 17.59 -2.50
CA SER A 194 0.45 17.92 -3.41
C SER A 194 -0.13 16.65 -4.04
N GLY A 195 -1.37 16.71 -4.54
CA GLY A 195 -2.03 15.59 -5.21
C GLY A 195 -2.56 14.53 -4.23
N LYS A 196 -2.73 13.33 -4.74
CA LYS A 196 -3.26 12.15 -4.02
C LYS A 196 -2.39 10.95 -4.32
N PHE A 197 -2.31 10.00 -3.41
CA PHE A 197 -1.64 8.72 -3.63
C PHE A 197 -2.28 7.87 -4.76
N ALA A 198 -3.54 8.15 -5.11
CA ALA A 198 -4.21 7.52 -6.24
C ALA A 198 -3.84 8.11 -7.61
N ASP A 199 -3.10 9.21 -7.67
CA ASP A 199 -2.77 9.87 -8.95
C ASP A 199 -1.64 9.13 -9.68
N ASP A 200 -0.65 8.57 -8.97
CA ASP A 200 0.49 7.84 -9.54
C ASP A 200 0.95 6.68 -8.62
N PHE A 201 1.95 5.95 -9.08
CA PHE A 201 2.65 4.94 -8.28
C PHE A 201 3.61 5.59 -7.29
N HIS A 202 3.61 5.09 -6.06
CA HIS A 202 4.52 5.47 -4.99
C HIS A 202 5.24 4.23 -4.45
N ILE A 203 6.45 4.41 -3.92
CA ILE A 203 7.21 3.35 -3.27
C ILE A 203 7.04 3.47 -1.77
N PHE A 204 6.38 2.47 -1.19
CA PHE A 204 6.24 2.32 0.26
C PHE A 204 7.23 1.29 0.76
N ALA A 205 7.96 1.61 1.82
CA ALA A 205 8.98 0.70 2.32
C ALA A 205 9.17 0.79 3.83
N VAL A 206 9.62 -0.33 4.42
CA VAL A 206 10.23 -0.34 5.75
C VAL A 206 11.64 -0.90 5.68
N GLU A 207 12.52 -0.32 6.49
CA GLU A 207 13.80 -0.93 6.86
C GLU A 207 13.68 -1.40 8.30
N TRP A 208 13.71 -2.70 8.45
CA TRP A 208 13.51 -3.36 9.73
C TRP A 208 14.78 -4.09 10.16
N GLU A 209 15.31 -3.70 11.29
CA GLU A 209 16.49 -4.29 11.93
C GLU A 209 16.34 -4.27 13.46
N ALA A 210 17.12 -5.02 14.17
CA ALA A 210 17.17 -4.91 15.63
C ALA A 210 17.98 -3.66 16.02
N PRO A 211 17.46 -2.73 16.82
CA PRO A 211 16.14 -2.70 17.44
C PRO A 211 15.21 -1.63 16.83
N ALA A 212 15.18 -1.45 15.50
CA ALA A 212 14.44 -0.34 14.87
C ALA A 212 13.65 -0.76 13.64
N VAL A 213 12.50 -0.10 13.42
CA VAL A 213 11.74 -0.11 12.17
C VAL A 213 11.62 1.32 11.67
N ARG A 214 12.01 1.55 10.41
CA ARG A 214 11.98 2.86 9.74
C ARG A 214 11.05 2.80 8.54
N PHE A 215 10.16 3.75 8.42
CA PHE A 215 9.13 3.81 7.37
C PHE A 215 9.43 4.90 6.36
N TYR A 216 9.23 4.57 5.08
CA TYR A 216 9.57 5.43 3.96
C TYR A 216 8.43 5.53 2.95
N VAL A 217 8.25 6.71 2.37
CA VAL A 217 7.48 6.94 1.14
C VAL A 217 8.39 7.62 0.13
N ASP A 218 8.56 7.02 -1.05
CA ASP A 218 9.41 7.53 -2.15
C ASP A 218 10.84 7.88 -1.68
N GLY A 219 11.40 7.05 -0.78
CA GLY A 219 12.71 7.24 -0.19
C GLY A 219 12.78 8.27 0.95
N ASN A 220 11.68 8.96 1.26
CA ASN A 220 11.62 9.89 2.38
C ASN A 220 11.31 9.14 3.68
N LEU A 221 12.25 9.13 4.61
CA LEU A 221 12.04 8.63 5.97
C LEU A 221 11.06 9.55 6.70
N TYR A 222 9.94 9.01 7.19
CA TYR A 222 8.95 9.80 7.92
C TYR A 222 8.69 9.30 9.35
N GLU A 223 9.06 8.06 9.63
CA GLU A 223 8.84 7.45 10.94
C GLU A 223 9.98 6.50 11.31
N THR A 224 10.35 6.49 12.58
CA THR A 224 11.25 5.49 13.19
C THR A 224 10.66 5.04 14.51
N ARG A 225 10.60 3.72 14.72
CA ARG A 225 10.14 3.11 15.97
C ARG A 225 11.21 2.20 16.55
N THR A 226 11.32 2.22 17.86
CA THR A 226 12.27 1.45 18.65
C THR A 226 11.58 0.93 19.93
N PRO A 227 12.18 0.01 20.69
CA PRO A 227 11.64 -0.39 21.98
C PRO A 227 11.40 0.75 22.98
N ALA A 228 12.06 1.91 22.80
CA ALA A 228 11.86 3.07 23.67
C ALA A 228 10.51 3.76 23.44
N ASP A 229 9.86 3.50 22.29
CA ASP A 229 8.55 4.07 21.95
C ASP A 229 7.38 3.25 22.54
N LEU A 230 7.67 2.07 23.10
CA LEU A 230 6.63 1.21 23.66
C LEU A 230 6.05 1.77 24.95
N PRO A 231 4.74 1.56 25.20
CA PRO A 231 4.18 1.82 26.52
C PRO A 231 4.91 1.03 27.60
N ALA A 232 5.01 1.59 28.80
CA ALA A 232 5.75 0.98 29.91
C ALA A 232 5.31 -0.47 30.17
N GLY A 233 6.27 -1.38 30.25
CA GLY A 233 6.04 -2.79 30.52
C GLY A 233 5.60 -3.63 29.33
N GLN A 234 5.49 -3.06 28.13
CA GLN A 234 5.14 -3.81 26.93
C GLN A 234 6.38 -4.39 26.24
N ALA A 235 6.17 -5.51 25.51
CA ALA A 235 7.24 -6.24 24.85
C ALA A 235 7.40 -5.80 23.39
N TRP A 236 8.66 -5.73 22.93
CA TRP A 236 9.01 -5.65 21.51
C TRP A 236 8.89 -7.03 20.88
N VAL A 237 7.92 -7.21 19.98
CA VAL A 237 7.60 -8.51 19.37
C VAL A 237 8.06 -8.62 17.92
N PHE A 238 8.96 -7.75 17.47
CA PHE A 238 9.43 -7.68 16.08
C PHE A 238 10.84 -8.26 15.95
N ASP A 239 11.02 -9.51 16.38
CA ASP A 239 12.32 -10.20 16.44
C ASP A 239 12.29 -11.62 15.87
N HIS A 240 11.25 -11.95 15.09
CA HIS A 240 11.07 -13.24 14.40
C HIS A 240 10.60 -13.00 12.95
N PRO A 241 10.53 -14.01 12.07
CA PRO A 241 10.11 -13.81 10.68
C PRO A 241 8.66 -13.32 10.55
N PHE A 242 8.42 -12.46 9.57
CA PHE A 242 7.11 -11.96 9.17
C PHE A 242 6.81 -12.33 7.72
N PHE A 243 5.55 -12.58 7.41
CA PHE A 243 5.05 -12.76 6.06
C PHE A 243 4.30 -11.51 5.59
N ILE A 244 4.19 -11.33 4.28
CA ILE A 244 3.62 -10.14 3.63
C ILE A 244 2.14 -10.35 3.36
N LEU A 245 1.35 -9.25 3.45
CA LEU A 245 -0.04 -9.18 3.02
C LEU A 245 -0.28 -7.96 2.12
N LEU A 246 -1.21 -8.13 1.18
CA LEU A 246 -1.74 -7.09 0.31
C LEU A 246 -3.26 -7.23 0.25
N ASN A 247 -4.01 -6.16 0.48
CA ASN A 247 -5.46 -6.16 0.32
C ASN A 247 -6.03 -4.77 0.02
N VAL A 248 -7.27 -4.75 -0.40
CA VAL A 248 -8.13 -3.56 -0.39
C VAL A 248 -9.37 -3.91 0.40
N ALA A 249 -9.49 -3.39 1.60
CA ALA A 249 -10.73 -3.50 2.38
C ALA A 249 -11.75 -2.45 1.92
N VAL A 250 -13.02 -2.73 2.18
CA VAL A 250 -14.15 -1.84 1.88
C VAL A 250 -14.95 -1.61 3.15
N GLY A 251 -15.05 -0.36 3.57
CA GLY A 251 -15.67 -0.02 4.85
C GLY A 251 -14.80 -0.42 6.04
N GLY A 252 -15.40 -0.43 7.20
CA GLY A 252 -14.74 -0.74 8.47
C GLY A 252 -14.76 0.40 9.46
N GLY A 253 -14.34 0.12 10.67
CA GLY A 253 -14.39 1.08 11.78
C GLY A 253 -13.55 2.34 11.53
N TRP A 254 -12.40 2.22 10.88
CA TRP A 254 -11.49 3.36 10.67
C TRP A 254 -11.80 4.17 9.43
N PRO A 255 -11.90 3.59 8.20
CA PRO A 255 -12.22 4.36 7.00
C PRO A 255 -13.67 4.86 7.00
N GLY A 256 -14.57 4.20 7.74
CA GLY A 256 -16.01 4.35 7.60
C GLY A 256 -16.54 3.68 6.32
N ASN A 257 -17.82 3.68 6.12
CA ASN A 257 -18.44 3.03 4.98
C ASN A 257 -18.31 3.85 3.69
N PRO A 258 -18.30 3.20 2.50
CA PRO A 258 -18.51 3.88 1.24
C PRO A 258 -19.80 4.71 1.24
N ASP A 259 -19.80 5.83 0.53
CA ASP A 259 -20.96 6.69 0.34
C ASP A 259 -21.25 6.94 -1.15
N ASN A 260 -22.12 7.89 -1.46
CA ASN A 260 -22.51 8.21 -2.83
C ASN A 260 -21.37 8.82 -3.67
N THR A 261 -20.25 9.20 -3.05
CA THR A 261 -19.06 9.73 -3.75
C THR A 261 -18.09 8.63 -4.14
N THR A 262 -18.25 7.42 -3.60
CA THR A 262 -17.38 6.28 -3.89
C THR A 262 -17.84 5.60 -5.19
N ILE A 263 -17.01 5.71 -6.22
CA ILE A 263 -17.27 5.12 -7.53
C ILE A 263 -16.60 3.75 -7.58
N PHE A 264 -17.37 2.68 -7.83
CA PHE A 264 -16.85 1.33 -8.02
C PHE A 264 -16.82 0.96 -9.51
N PRO A 265 -15.91 0.03 -9.95
CA PRO A 265 -14.88 -0.61 -9.14
C PRO A 265 -13.74 0.33 -8.79
N GLN A 266 -13.02 0.04 -7.70
CA GLN A 266 -11.77 0.68 -7.32
C GLN A 266 -10.63 -0.34 -7.40
N THR A 267 -9.44 0.10 -7.82
CA THR A 267 -8.30 -0.79 -8.01
C THR A 267 -7.05 -0.30 -7.29
N MET A 268 -6.35 -1.23 -6.66
CA MET A 268 -4.96 -1.09 -6.28
C MET A 268 -4.08 -1.77 -7.33
N LEU A 269 -3.11 -1.05 -7.87
CA LEU A 269 -2.11 -1.60 -8.79
C LEU A 269 -0.79 -1.76 -8.04
N VAL A 270 -0.21 -2.95 -8.08
CA VAL A 270 1.10 -3.23 -7.48
C VAL A 270 2.06 -3.61 -8.60
N ASP A 271 3.04 -2.75 -8.87
CA ASP A 271 4.05 -2.95 -9.90
C ASP A 271 5.05 -4.04 -9.48
N TYR A 272 5.51 -3.96 -8.25
CA TYR A 272 6.35 -5.00 -7.66
C TYR A 272 6.23 -5.04 -6.14
N VAL A 273 6.60 -6.20 -5.57
CA VAL A 273 6.97 -6.35 -4.16
C VAL A 273 8.39 -6.92 -4.11
N ARG A 274 9.29 -6.28 -3.37
CA ARG A 274 10.68 -6.67 -3.25
C ARG A 274 11.11 -6.72 -1.79
N VAL A 275 11.87 -7.76 -1.44
CA VAL A 275 12.46 -7.92 -0.11
C VAL A 275 13.97 -8.07 -0.25
N TYR A 276 14.67 -7.36 0.60
CA TYR A 276 16.14 -7.35 0.62
C TYR A 276 16.63 -7.73 2.00
N GLY A 277 17.64 -8.59 2.03
CA GLY A 277 18.43 -8.90 3.23
C GLY A 277 19.61 -7.93 3.37
N LYS A 278 20.04 -7.66 4.60
CA LYS A 278 21.29 -6.94 4.87
C LYS A 278 22.47 -7.86 4.61
N LYS A 279 23.53 -7.34 3.98
CA LYS A 279 24.79 -8.08 3.73
C LYS A 279 25.52 -8.46 5.01
#